data_2b74db1926de58045889176e3b982eb4
#
_entry.id   2b74db1926de58045889176e3b982eb4
#
_cell.length_a   1.000
_cell.length_b   1.000
_cell.length_c   1.000
_cell.angle_alpha   90.00
_cell.angle_beta   90.00
_cell.angle_gamma   90.00
#
_symmetry.space_group_name_H-M   'P 1'
#
loop_
_entity.id
_entity.type
_entity.pdbx_description
1 polymer ?
#
loop_
_entity_poly.entity_id
_entity_poly.type
_entity_poly.pdbx_seq_one_letter_code
_entity_poly.pdbx_strand_id
1 'polypeptide(L)'
;IIAYITQAESFPRSAPMIFWFISIIAVGGGRLIVRAYFYGIFNNYLQREPVAIYGAGESGAQLAITLLNDAEFIPVVFIDDNQSLRGNTIHGIRVHNSANLSRLVDEYGIKRILLAIPSATLEQRGRILDELSRLPIQISTVPDISQLITGQADVAQIEAIDISDLLGRD
;
A
#
# COMPACT_ATOMS: atom_id res chain seq x y z
N ILE A 1 30.55 51.83 0.73
CA ILE A 1 29.75 51.14 1.77
C ILE A 1 29.26 52.13 2.83
N ILE A 2 30.09 53.06 3.32
CA ILE A 2 29.72 54.06 4.33
C ILE A 2 28.64 55.02 3.81
N ALA A 3 28.72 55.45 2.53
CA ALA A 3 27.74 56.34 1.91
C ALA A 3 26.34 55.71 1.74
N TYR A 4 26.25 54.38 1.74
CA TYR A 4 24.96 53.66 1.65
C TYR A 4 24.22 53.59 2.97
N ILE A 5 24.96 53.70 4.09
CA ILE A 5 24.38 53.65 5.45
C ILE A 5 23.79 55.00 5.88
N THR A 6 24.33 56.12 5.35
CA THR A 6 23.88 57.47 5.71
C THR A 6 22.62 57.95 4.95
N GLN A 7 22.20 57.26 3.91
CA GLN A 7 20.94 57.55 3.17
C GLN A 7 19.69 56.88 3.79
N ALA A 8 19.87 56.25 4.96
CA ALA A 8 18.80 55.55 5.65
C ALA A 8 17.91 56.43 6.55
N GLU A 9 17.96 57.76 6.39
CA GLU A 9 17.12 58.67 7.19
C GLU A 9 15.61 58.57 6.90
N SER A 10 15.20 57.84 5.87
CA SER A 10 13.79 57.65 5.52
C SER A 10 13.25 56.24 5.82
N PHE A 11 14.06 55.37 6.45
CA PHE A 11 13.54 54.06 6.82
C PHE A 11 12.67 54.15 8.06
N PRO A 12 11.37 53.77 7.99
CA PRO A 12 10.52 53.76 9.16
C PRO A 12 11.08 52.79 10.20
N ARG A 13 11.17 53.21 11.45
CA ARG A 13 11.71 52.41 12.57
C ARG A 13 10.95 51.10 12.79
N SER A 14 9.77 50.98 12.24
CA SER A 14 8.94 49.76 12.23
C SER A 14 9.36 48.71 11.17
N ALA A 15 10.12 49.08 10.13
CA ALA A 15 10.50 48.18 9.06
C ALA A 15 11.27 46.91 9.53
N PRO A 16 12.26 47.02 10.44
CA PRO A 16 12.94 45.81 10.96
C PRO A 16 12.00 44.89 11.74
N MET A 17 11.05 45.44 12.49
CA MET A 17 10.08 44.66 13.24
C MET A 17 9.14 43.91 12.31
N ILE A 18 8.62 44.57 11.28
CA ILE A 18 7.75 43.94 10.26
C ILE A 18 8.52 42.85 9.53
N PHE A 19 9.76 43.11 9.13
CA PHE A 19 10.59 42.08 8.46
C PHE A 19 10.83 40.87 9.35
N TRP A 20 11.05 41.07 10.63
CA TRP A 20 11.27 40.01 11.61
C TRP A 20 10.00 39.13 11.76
N PHE A 21 8.82 39.77 11.89
CA PHE A 21 7.54 39.07 11.94
C PHE A 21 7.27 38.24 10.64
N ILE A 22 7.49 38.88 9.49
CA ILE A 22 7.32 38.18 8.19
C ILE A 22 8.28 36.99 8.08
N SER A 23 9.53 37.15 8.51
CA SER A 23 10.51 36.06 8.48
C SER A 23 10.12 34.91 9.39
N ILE A 24 9.61 35.14 10.59
CA ILE A 24 9.11 34.08 11.48
C ILE A 24 7.92 33.38 10.86
N ILE A 25 6.98 34.11 10.29
CA ILE A 25 5.80 33.50 9.63
C ILE A 25 6.22 32.71 8.39
N ALA A 26 7.12 33.21 7.58
CA ALA A 26 7.58 32.54 6.37
C ALA A 26 8.34 31.24 6.70
N VAL A 27 9.28 31.27 7.63
CA VAL A 27 10.08 30.12 8.02
C VAL A 27 9.26 29.14 8.86
N GLY A 28 8.51 29.63 9.85
CA GLY A 28 7.67 28.81 10.72
C GLY A 28 6.47 28.22 9.98
N GLY A 29 5.76 29.06 9.22
CA GLY A 29 4.60 28.66 8.41
C GLY A 29 4.97 27.67 7.32
N GLY A 30 6.09 27.90 6.62
CA GLY A 30 6.59 26.97 5.61
C GLY A 30 6.88 25.58 6.19
N ARG A 31 7.49 25.50 7.37
CA ARG A 31 7.73 24.23 8.08
C ARG A 31 6.42 23.52 8.48
N LEU A 32 5.44 24.28 8.93
CA LEU A 32 4.13 23.72 9.29
C LEU A 32 3.37 23.20 8.07
N ILE A 33 3.42 23.91 6.96
CA ILE A 33 2.80 23.48 5.69
C ILE A 33 3.45 22.19 5.18
N VAL A 34 4.78 22.13 5.13
CA VAL A 34 5.52 20.94 4.73
C VAL A 34 5.18 19.77 5.66
N ARG A 35 5.19 20.00 6.98
CA ARG A 35 4.83 18.97 7.95
C ARG A 35 3.39 18.49 7.79
N ALA A 36 2.42 19.39 7.59
CA ALA A 36 1.02 19.05 7.40
C ALA A 36 0.80 18.26 6.10
N TYR A 37 1.50 18.63 5.03
CA TYR A 37 1.47 17.92 3.76
C TYR A 37 2.01 16.50 3.90
N PHE A 38 3.18 16.33 4.50
CA PHE A 38 3.75 15.01 4.77
C PHE A 38 2.90 14.21 5.75
N TYR A 39 2.33 14.84 6.77
CA TYR A 39 1.47 14.15 7.73
C TYR A 39 0.19 13.63 7.07
N GLY A 40 -0.41 14.40 6.15
CA GLY A 40 -1.59 13.98 5.38
C GLY A 40 -1.28 12.78 4.46
N ILE A 41 -0.15 12.82 3.75
CA ILE A 41 0.27 11.70 2.89
C ILE A 41 0.61 10.48 3.75
N PHE A 42 1.41 10.63 4.81
CA PHE A 42 1.84 9.51 5.67
C PHE A 42 0.66 8.88 6.41
N ASN A 43 -0.30 9.67 6.89
CA ASN A 43 -1.46 9.15 7.62
C ASN A 43 -2.38 8.33 6.71
N ASN A 44 -2.52 8.71 5.45
CA ASN A 44 -3.26 7.92 4.46
C ASN A 44 -2.58 6.57 4.16
N TYR A 45 -1.23 6.54 4.14
CA TYR A 45 -0.49 5.28 3.99
C TYR A 45 -0.57 4.38 5.22
N LEU A 46 -0.57 4.95 6.43
CA LEU A 46 -0.63 4.21 7.70
C LEU A 46 -2.02 3.64 8.01
N GLN A 47 -3.07 4.13 7.35
CA GLN A 47 -4.43 3.62 7.52
C GLN A 47 -4.76 2.48 6.56
N ARG A 48 -3.94 2.24 5.53
CA ARG A 48 -4.17 1.15 4.59
C ARG A 48 -3.81 -0.20 5.22
N GLU A 49 -4.65 -1.19 4.99
CA GLU A 49 -4.41 -2.55 5.45
C GLU A 49 -3.31 -3.21 4.58
N PRO A 50 -2.19 -3.65 5.17
CA PRO A 50 -1.15 -4.34 4.42
C PRO A 50 -1.65 -5.72 4.00
N VAL A 51 -1.59 -6.00 2.69
CA VAL A 51 -2.03 -7.26 2.10
C VAL A 51 -0.90 -7.93 1.33
N ALA A 52 -0.90 -9.26 1.34
CA ALA A 52 -0.07 -10.04 0.44
C ALA A 52 -0.89 -10.52 -0.76
N ILE A 53 -0.27 -10.59 -1.92
CA ILE A 53 -0.86 -11.16 -3.14
C ILE A 53 -0.24 -12.53 -3.36
N TYR A 54 -1.05 -13.59 -3.33
CA TYR A 54 -0.61 -14.93 -3.69
C TYR A 54 -0.84 -15.17 -5.19
N GLY A 55 0.26 -15.37 -5.91
CA GLY A 55 0.34 -15.42 -7.36
C GLY A 55 0.99 -14.16 -7.93
N ALA A 56 2.20 -14.30 -8.47
CA ALA A 56 2.98 -13.21 -9.08
C ALA A 56 2.91 -13.25 -10.63
N GLY A 57 1.88 -13.88 -11.17
CA GLY A 57 1.56 -13.89 -12.59
C GLY A 57 0.86 -12.61 -13.04
N GLU A 58 0.33 -12.64 -14.26
CA GLU A 58 -0.34 -11.49 -14.88
C GLU A 58 -1.53 -10.98 -14.03
N SER A 59 -2.37 -11.88 -13.54
CA SER A 59 -3.52 -11.53 -12.69
C SER A 59 -3.09 -10.87 -11.38
N GLY A 60 -2.03 -11.38 -10.73
CA GLY A 60 -1.48 -10.78 -9.52
C GLY A 60 -0.88 -9.40 -9.79
N ALA A 61 -0.18 -9.23 -10.92
CA ALA A 61 0.39 -7.94 -11.30
C ALA A 61 -0.69 -6.88 -11.55
N GLN A 62 -1.78 -7.24 -12.23
CA GLN A 62 -2.92 -6.35 -12.43
C GLN A 62 -3.62 -6.00 -11.11
N LEU A 63 -3.82 -6.99 -10.24
CA LEU A 63 -4.36 -6.76 -8.91
C LEU A 63 -3.50 -5.77 -8.11
N ALA A 64 -2.17 -5.93 -8.17
CA ALA A 64 -1.26 -5.02 -7.48
C ALA A 64 -1.41 -3.57 -7.97
N ILE A 65 -1.54 -3.34 -9.29
CA ILE A 65 -1.76 -2.00 -9.85
C ILE A 65 -3.06 -1.40 -9.30
N THR A 66 -4.12 -2.19 -9.23
CA THR A 66 -5.41 -1.75 -8.68
C THR A 66 -5.27 -1.35 -7.21
N LEU A 67 -4.63 -2.20 -6.40
CA LEU A 67 -4.45 -1.98 -4.97
C LEU A 67 -3.47 -0.84 -4.65
N LEU A 68 -2.48 -0.56 -5.50
CA LEU A 68 -1.59 0.59 -5.31
C LEU A 68 -2.35 1.93 -5.36
N ASN A 69 -3.46 1.98 -6.09
CA ASN A 69 -4.34 3.14 -6.19
C ASN A 69 -5.56 3.06 -5.26
N ASP A 70 -5.70 1.99 -4.50
CA ASP A 70 -6.78 1.79 -3.55
C ASP A 70 -6.58 2.60 -2.27
N ALA A 71 -7.66 2.96 -1.58
CA ALA A 71 -7.61 3.75 -0.35
C ALA A 71 -7.52 2.87 0.91
N GLU A 72 -7.97 1.62 0.83
CA GLU A 72 -8.12 0.70 1.98
C GLU A 72 -6.96 -0.28 2.08
N PHE A 73 -6.48 -0.82 0.95
CA PHE A 73 -5.46 -1.85 0.91
C PHE A 73 -4.13 -1.35 0.33
N ILE A 74 -3.03 -1.92 0.82
CA ILE A 74 -1.69 -1.70 0.26
C ILE A 74 -0.98 -3.03 0.05
N PRO A 75 -0.65 -3.41 -1.19
CA PRO A 75 0.10 -4.62 -1.45
C PRO A 75 1.56 -4.44 -1.03
N VAL A 76 2.03 -5.27 -0.09
CA VAL A 76 3.39 -5.17 0.47
C VAL A 76 4.31 -6.27 -0.02
N VAL A 77 3.78 -7.41 -0.45
CA VAL A 77 4.57 -8.57 -0.89
C VAL A 77 3.77 -9.44 -1.85
N PHE A 78 4.49 -10.02 -2.83
CA PHE A 78 3.99 -11.15 -3.62
C PHE A 78 4.49 -12.46 -3.03
N ILE A 79 3.64 -13.48 -3.06
CA ILE A 79 3.96 -14.87 -2.73
C ILE A 79 3.77 -15.70 -3.99
N ASP A 80 4.80 -16.43 -4.40
CA ASP A 80 4.73 -17.34 -5.54
C ASP A 80 5.72 -18.48 -5.37
N ASP A 81 5.29 -19.70 -5.69
CA ASP A 81 6.12 -20.89 -5.58
C ASP A 81 6.98 -21.13 -6.83
N ASN A 82 6.73 -20.38 -7.91
CA ASN A 82 7.54 -20.44 -9.11
C ASN A 82 8.95 -19.89 -8.86
N GLN A 83 9.94 -20.77 -8.92
CA GLN A 83 11.34 -20.41 -8.68
C GLN A 83 11.87 -19.34 -9.63
N SER A 84 11.34 -19.25 -10.87
CA SER A 84 11.77 -18.26 -11.85
C SER A 84 11.36 -16.82 -11.49
N LEU A 85 10.32 -16.67 -10.67
CA LEU A 85 9.82 -15.37 -10.22
C LEU A 85 10.42 -14.93 -8.88
N ARG A 86 11.05 -15.86 -8.16
CA ARG A 86 11.59 -15.61 -6.82
C ARG A 86 12.64 -14.52 -6.83
N GLY A 87 12.47 -13.54 -5.94
CA GLY A 87 13.38 -12.41 -5.80
C GLY A 87 13.20 -11.30 -6.82
N ASN A 88 12.34 -11.50 -7.84
CA ASN A 88 11.97 -10.46 -8.78
C ASN A 88 11.13 -9.39 -8.08
N THR A 89 11.03 -8.24 -8.74
CA THR A 89 10.21 -7.12 -8.27
C THR A 89 9.18 -6.79 -9.34
N ILE A 90 7.91 -6.76 -8.97
CA ILE A 90 6.77 -6.45 -9.85
C ILE A 90 6.12 -5.18 -9.28
N HIS A 91 6.06 -4.11 -10.06
CA HIS A 91 5.54 -2.80 -9.63
C HIS A 91 6.13 -2.27 -8.31
N GLY A 92 7.42 -2.54 -8.06
CA GLY A 92 8.10 -2.15 -6.82
C GLY A 92 7.91 -3.11 -5.64
N ILE A 93 7.11 -4.18 -5.80
CA ILE A 93 6.80 -5.15 -4.76
C ILE A 93 7.59 -6.44 -5.02
N ARG A 94 8.26 -6.93 -3.99
CA ARG A 94 9.14 -8.11 -4.10
C ARG A 94 8.38 -9.42 -4.06
N VAL A 95 8.82 -10.39 -4.87
CA VAL A 95 8.27 -11.76 -4.90
C VAL A 95 9.05 -12.66 -3.95
N HIS A 96 8.32 -13.32 -3.04
CA HIS A 96 8.84 -14.28 -2.08
C HIS A 96 8.22 -15.65 -2.27
N ASN A 97 8.88 -16.69 -1.74
CA ASN A 97 8.35 -18.03 -1.73
C ASN A 97 7.40 -18.25 -0.54
N SER A 98 6.39 -19.13 -0.70
CA SER A 98 5.41 -19.48 0.34
C SER A 98 6.07 -19.98 1.63
N ALA A 99 7.19 -20.69 1.57
CA ALA A 99 7.93 -21.17 2.74
C ALA A 99 8.33 -20.06 3.73
N ASN A 100 8.41 -18.80 3.29
CA ASN A 100 8.73 -17.66 4.14
C ASN A 100 7.49 -16.91 4.66
N LEU A 101 6.30 -17.37 4.33
CA LEU A 101 5.05 -16.63 4.54
C LEU A 101 4.81 -16.27 6.00
N SER A 102 4.99 -17.20 6.95
CA SER A 102 4.81 -16.92 8.38
C SER A 102 5.69 -15.75 8.84
N ARG A 103 6.96 -15.75 8.44
CA ARG A 103 7.87 -14.63 8.77
C ARG A 103 7.44 -13.32 8.12
N LEU A 104 6.99 -13.37 6.87
CA LEU A 104 6.55 -12.18 6.14
C LEU A 104 5.27 -11.59 6.73
N VAL A 105 4.35 -12.41 7.22
CA VAL A 105 3.15 -11.97 7.92
C VAL A 105 3.52 -11.13 9.14
N ASP A 106 4.48 -11.59 9.95
CA ASP A 106 4.93 -10.85 11.13
C ASP A 106 5.75 -9.59 10.75
N GLU A 107 6.65 -9.71 9.77
CA GLU A 107 7.55 -8.62 9.36
C GLU A 107 6.80 -7.44 8.72
N TYR A 108 5.81 -7.71 7.88
CA TYR A 108 5.04 -6.69 7.16
C TYR A 108 3.70 -6.37 7.82
N GLY A 109 3.34 -7.08 8.91
CA GLY A 109 2.05 -6.92 9.58
C GLY A 109 0.85 -7.27 8.70
N ILE A 110 1.01 -8.31 7.84
CA ILE A 110 -0.01 -8.71 6.86
C ILE A 110 -1.23 -9.26 7.62
N LYS A 111 -2.39 -8.70 7.32
CA LYS A 111 -3.66 -9.14 7.89
C LYS A 111 -4.49 -9.97 6.92
N ARG A 112 -4.24 -9.80 5.61
CA ARG A 112 -5.02 -10.44 4.57
C ARG A 112 -4.14 -10.91 3.41
N ILE A 113 -4.50 -12.07 2.86
CA ILE A 113 -3.92 -12.59 1.62
C ILE A 113 -5.00 -12.60 0.54
N LEU A 114 -4.64 -12.04 -0.62
CA LEU A 114 -5.48 -12.02 -1.80
C LEU A 114 -4.98 -13.08 -2.79
N LEU A 115 -5.82 -14.06 -3.10
CA LEU A 115 -5.49 -15.13 -4.03
C LEU A 115 -5.72 -14.65 -5.47
N ALA A 116 -4.63 -14.53 -6.23
CA ALA A 116 -4.62 -14.15 -7.65
C ALA A 116 -4.04 -15.27 -8.52
N ILE A 117 -4.62 -16.48 -8.39
CA ILE A 117 -4.20 -17.71 -9.06
C ILE A 117 -5.33 -18.33 -9.91
N PRO A 118 -5.86 -17.62 -10.93
CA PRO A 118 -6.99 -18.11 -11.72
C PRO A 118 -6.66 -19.42 -12.46
N SER A 119 -5.41 -19.61 -12.88
CA SER A 119 -4.92 -20.78 -13.60
C SER A 119 -4.64 -22.00 -12.71
N ALA A 120 -4.74 -21.86 -11.38
CA ALA A 120 -4.52 -22.98 -10.46
C ALA A 120 -5.68 -23.98 -10.52
N THR A 121 -5.35 -25.27 -10.54
CA THR A 121 -6.35 -26.35 -10.44
C THR A 121 -7.02 -26.34 -9.07
N LEU A 122 -8.20 -26.94 -8.95
CA LEU A 122 -8.91 -27.08 -7.67
C LEU A 122 -8.03 -27.72 -6.59
N GLU A 123 -7.27 -28.76 -6.97
CA GLU A 123 -6.34 -29.45 -6.06
C GLU A 123 -5.19 -28.53 -5.59
N GLN A 124 -4.62 -27.74 -6.49
CA GLN A 124 -3.57 -26.79 -6.14
C GLN A 124 -4.12 -25.70 -5.23
N ARG A 125 -5.31 -25.19 -5.54
CA ARG A 125 -5.98 -24.17 -4.72
C ARG A 125 -6.30 -24.71 -3.32
N GLY A 126 -6.81 -25.95 -3.22
CA GLY A 126 -7.05 -26.61 -1.93
C GLY A 126 -5.79 -26.72 -1.08
N ARG A 127 -4.66 -27.17 -1.65
CA ARG A 127 -3.38 -27.26 -0.94
C ARG A 127 -2.90 -25.89 -0.42
N ILE A 128 -3.00 -24.87 -1.25
CA ILE A 128 -2.63 -23.49 -0.86
C ILE A 128 -3.53 -23.01 0.29
N LEU A 129 -4.82 -23.22 0.20
CA LEU A 129 -5.77 -22.83 1.26
C LEU A 129 -5.48 -23.58 2.57
N ASP A 130 -5.18 -24.87 2.53
CA ASP A 130 -4.80 -25.66 3.71
C ASP A 130 -3.53 -25.14 4.37
N GLU A 131 -2.55 -24.71 3.59
CA GLU A 131 -1.32 -24.10 4.10
C GLU A 131 -1.59 -22.73 4.74
N LEU A 132 -2.38 -21.88 4.07
CA LEU A 132 -2.72 -20.54 4.51
C LEU A 132 -3.63 -20.55 5.75
N SER A 133 -4.52 -21.52 5.88
CA SER A 133 -5.48 -21.64 7.01
C SER A 133 -4.80 -21.83 8.38
N ARG A 134 -3.52 -22.22 8.39
CA ARG A 134 -2.72 -22.37 9.62
C ARG A 134 -2.24 -21.04 10.20
N LEU A 135 -2.37 -19.96 9.42
CA LEU A 135 -1.91 -18.64 9.82
C LEU A 135 -3.11 -17.79 10.29
N PRO A 136 -2.93 -16.90 11.27
CA PRO A 136 -3.99 -16.04 11.80
C PRO A 136 -4.25 -14.84 10.86
N ILE A 137 -4.60 -15.11 9.60
CA ILE A 137 -4.79 -14.12 8.54
C ILE A 137 -6.10 -14.38 7.80
N GLN A 138 -6.69 -13.33 7.26
CA GLN A 138 -7.85 -13.45 6.40
C GLN A 138 -7.42 -13.85 4.98
N ILE A 139 -8.15 -14.78 4.37
CA ILE A 139 -7.93 -15.21 3.00
C ILE A 139 -9.13 -14.72 2.18
N SER A 140 -8.85 -14.01 1.08
CA SER A 140 -9.88 -13.55 0.16
C SER A 140 -9.50 -13.96 -1.26
N THR A 141 -10.46 -14.49 -2.01
CA THR A 141 -10.28 -14.76 -3.44
C THR A 141 -10.75 -13.54 -4.21
N VAL A 142 -9.93 -13.08 -5.15
CA VAL A 142 -10.33 -12.03 -6.07
C VAL A 142 -11.11 -12.69 -7.20
N PRO A 143 -12.36 -12.28 -7.49
CA PRO A 143 -13.07 -12.70 -8.67
C PRO A 143 -12.25 -12.41 -9.93
N ASP A 144 -12.51 -13.15 -10.99
CA ASP A 144 -11.77 -13.03 -12.25
C ASP A 144 -11.71 -11.57 -12.71
N ILE A 145 -10.49 -11.05 -12.92
CA ILE A 145 -10.23 -9.63 -13.21
C ILE A 145 -10.93 -9.16 -14.49
N SER A 146 -11.29 -10.08 -15.37
CA SER A 146 -12.14 -9.80 -16.54
C SER A 146 -13.49 -9.18 -16.16
N GLN A 147 -14.01 -9.45 -14.98
CA GLN A 147 -15.26 -8.86 -14.46
C GLN A 147 -15.04 -7.47 -13.85
N LEU A 148 -13.85 -7.19 -13.32
CA LEU A 148 -13.48 -5.87 -12.80
C LEU A 148 -13.26 -4.86 -13.93
N ILE A 149 -12.72 -5.29 -15.07
CA ILE A 149 -12.46 -4.43 -16.24
C ILE A 149 -13.78 -4.01 -16.93
N THR A 150 -14.82 -4.80 -16.82
CA THR A 150 -16.16 -4.47 -17.40
C THR A 150 -16.98 -3.53 -16.53
N GLY A 151 -16.44 -3.04 -15.41
CA GLY A 151 -17.12 -2.05 -14.55
C GLY A 151 -18.32 -2.62 -13.78
N GLN A 152 -18.48 -3.94 -13.72
CA GLN A 152 -19.59 -4.62 -13.05
C GLN A 152 -19.27 -5.17 -11.65
N ALA A 153 -18.01 -5.10 -11.21
CA ALA A 153 -17.65 -5.48 -9.86
C ALA A 153 -16.98 -4.30 -9.14
N ASP A 154 -17.63 -3.82 -8.11
CA ASP A 154 -17.04 -2.88 -7.16
C ASP A 154 -15.99 -3.65 -6.32
N VAL A 155 -14.85 -3.04 -6.03
CA VAL A 155 -13.78 -3.61 -5.19
C VAL A 155 -14.32 -3.98 -3.79
N ALA A 156 -15.49 -3.45 -3.42
CA ALA A 156 -16.22 -3.80 -2.20
C ALA A 156 -16.75 -5.26 -2.15
N GLN A 157 -16.71 -6.01 -3.27
CA GLN A 157 -17.07 -7.43 -3.32
C GLN A 157 -15.87 -8.38 -3.22
N ILE A 158 -14.88 -8.04 -2.42
CA ILE A 158 -13.90 -9.03 -1.96
C ILE A 158 -14.61 -9.89 -0.90
N GLU A 159 -15.30 -10.91 -1.38
CA GLU A 159 -16.03 -11.82 -0.53
C GLU A 159 -15.04 -12.62 0.32
N ALA A 160 -15.11 -12.45 1.63
CA ALA A 160 -14.40 -13.31 2.56
C ALA A 160 -14.95 -14.73 2.37
N ILE A 161 -14.14 -15.63 1.85
CA ILE A 161 -14.52 -17.04 1.73
C ILE A 161 -14.60 -17.60 3.15
N ASP A 162 -15.81 -17.86 3.61
CA ASP A 162 -16.03 -18.68 4.78
C ASP A 162 -15.60 -20.11 4.41
N ILE A 163 -14.60 -20.65 5.13
CA ILE A 163 -14.03 -21.98 4.89
C ILE A 163 -15.10 -23.09 4.93
N SER A 164 -16.26 -22.80 5.51
CA SER A 164 -17.42 -23.70 5.58
C SER A 164 -18.08 -23.99 4.22
N ASP A 165 -17.95 -23.11 3.23
CA ASP A 165 -18.55 -23.32 1.89
C ASP A 165 -17.70 -24.22 0.96
N LEU A 166 -16.42 -24.44 1.29
CA LEU A 166 -15.50 -25.26 0.50
C LEU A 166 -15.46 -26.73 0.94
N LEU A 167 -15.94 -27.02 2.15
CA LEU A 167 -16.11 -28.38 2.64
C LEU A 167 -17.53 -28.83 2.26
N GLY A 168 -17.69 -29.19 0.98
CA GLY A 168 -18.91 -29.79 0.44
C GLY A 168 -19.45 -30.85 1.39
N ARG A 169 -20.58 -30.56 1.96
CA ARG A 169 -21.36 -31.50 2.76
C ARG A 169 -21.99 -32.50 1.82
N ASP A 170 -21.49 -33.72 1.81
CA ASP A 170 -22.28 -34.90 1.48
C ASP A 170 -23.09 -35.36 2.71
#